data_fea9de6e74b936ccac96ede348f7f320
#
_entry.id   fea9de6e74b936ccac96ede348f7f320
#
_cell.length_a   1.000
_cell.length_b   1.000
_cell.length_c   1.000
_cell.angle_alpha   90.00
_cell.angle_beta   90.00
_cell.angle_gamma   90.00
#
_symmetry.space_group_name_H-M   'P 1'
#
loop_
_entity.id
_entity.type
_entity.pdbx_description
1 polymer ?
#
loop_
_entity_poly.entity_id
_entity_poly.type
_entity_poly.pdbx_seq_one_letter_code
_entity_poly.pdbx_strand_id
1 'polypeptide(L)'
;CFKSLKNENKQTVDVEHIQDIVEKVLIESGHARTAKSYILYRARRTGMRSSRSELMDTVAEILKETDRDNANISNSPSAKMLQIASAASREFYLNRLIPEEMATAHKRGDIHIHDLDFYGKTLNCLNIPLGRLLAKGFNNGHGFIRPPRRPGSATALAAIILQSSQNDMFGGQSFGYFDTDIAPFMEGASEEEVFQAMEALVYNLNSMHSRAGAQVPFSSLNLGLDTSENGRKVTRNLLNAYAKGLGRGENPIFPNVIFRVKRGINLDKGDPNYDLFQLAISVAAKRLNPTFSFMDTSFNKPYGGDVAYMGCRTRVIANRRGPEITEGRGNLSFTTINLPRLAIKSERNIDTFYRLLDDLLDLVRDQLYHRYQVQANLKVRDLPFLMGQGLYLDSDKLASDDRIEEAIKHGTLGVGFIGLAETLTSLLGCHHAQSEEAQKLGEDIIGHMREKVDAMSDKYDLNYSFIATPAEGLSGRFIRMDRKEYGIIPGVTDKAYYTNSFHVPVSYPISAFEKMRLEGAYHKFTNGGHISYVEFASSPVHNLGAVEDVLRHMLECDCGYVGINFPIDYCEECGYTGIIDSDYCPVCERTLTQKYCRETCCTE
;
A
#
# COMPACT_ATOMS: atom_id res chain seq x y z
N CYS A 1 -49.66 27.43 1.27
CA CYS A 1 -49.37 26.02 0.84
C CYS A 1 -50.64 25.34 0.37
N PHE A 2 -51.71 25.20 1.17
CA PHE A 2 -52.92 24.45 0.79
C PHE A 2 -53.65 25.06 -0.43
N LYS A 3 -53.70 26.40 -0.57
CA LYS A 3 -54.26 27.07 -1.73
C LYS A 3 -53.45 26.82 -3.01
N SER A 4 -52.11 26.81 -2.93
CA SER A 4 -51.26 26.54 -4.08
C SER A 4 -51.39 25.10 -4.59
N LEU A 5 -51.48 24.12 -3.67
CA LEU A 5 -51.71 22.71 -4.01
C LEU A 5 -53.08 22.44 -4.62
N LYS A 6 -54.15 23.13 -4.14
CA LYS A 6 -55.50 23.00 -4.69
C LYS A 6 -55.66 23.48 -6.12
N ASN A 7 -54.84 24.43 -6.55
CA ASN A 7 -54.85 24.99 -7.90
C ASN A 7 -54.18 24.06 -8.94
N GLU A 8 -53.43 23.03 -8.53
CA GLU A 8 -52.73 22.13 -9.46
C GLU A 8 -53.53 20.92 -9.92
N ASN A 9 -54.72 20.69 -9.38
CA ASN A 9 -55.66 19.61 -9.77
C ASN A 9 -55.06 18.19 -9.90
N LYS A 10 -54.00 17.86 -9.12
CA LYS A 10 -53.35 16.55 -9.10
C LYS A 10 -53.96 15.67 -8.00
N GLN A 11 -54.27 14.41 -8.31
CA GLN A 11 -54.79 13.44 -7.32
C GLN A 11 -53.76 12.99 -6.28
N THR A 12 -52.46 13.06 -6.60
CA THR A 12 -51.33 12.77 -5.71
C THR A 12 -50.25 13.83 -5.92
N VAL A 13 -49.67 14.35 -4.85
CA VAL A 13 -48.59 15.35 -4.87
C VAL A 13 -47.38 14.76 -4.21
N ASP A 14 -46.23 14.86 -4.86
CA ASP A 14 -44.93 14.43 -4.30
C ASP A 14 -44.58 15.27 -3.05
N VAL A 15 -44.00 14.60 -2.05
CA VAL A 15 -43.55 15.24 -0.80
C VAL A 15 -42.51 16.33 -1.07
N GLU A 16 -41.64 16.15 -2.03
CA GLU A 16 -40.63 17.16 -2.42
C GLU A 16 -41.30 18.40 -2.99
N HIS A 17 -42.32 18.25 -3.83
CA HIS A 17 -43.08 19.36 -4.35
C HIS A 17 -43.82 20.16 -3.25
N ILE A 18 -44.37 19.44 -2.24
CA ILE A 18 -44.96 20.10 -1.06
C ILE A 18 -43.92 20.93 -0.31
N GLN A 19 -42.70 20.42 -0.17
CA GLN A 19 -41.61 21.10 0.51
C GLN A 19 -41.15 22.35 -0.26
N ASP A 20 -41.10 22.28 -1.60
CA ASP A 20 -40.79 23.45 -2.47
C ASP A 20 -41.82 24.56 -2.27
N ILE A 21 -43.11 24.20 -2.20
CA ILE A 21 -44.18 25.16 -1.94
C ILE A 21 -44.03 25.80 -0.54
N VAL A 22 -43.65 25.01 0.47
CA VAL A 22 -43.41 25.52 1.84
C VAL A 22 -42.27 26.53 1.85
N GLU A 23 -41.15 26.22 1.18
CA GLU A 23 -40.01 27.11 1.04
C GLU A 23 -40.42 28.43 0.37
N LYS A 24 -41.11 28.34 -0.77
CA LYS A 24 -41.59 29.50 -1.52
C LYS A 24 -42.51 30.36 -0.66
N VAL A 25 -43.48 29.78 0.03
CA VAL A 25 -44.43 30.53 0.87
C VAL A 25 -43.73 31.18 2.05
N LEU A 26 -42.74 30.56 2.67
CA LEU A 26 -41.97 31.16 3.78
C LEU A 26 -41.15 32.36 3.29
N ILE A 27 -40.56 32.29 2.09
CA ILE A 27 -39.79 33.37 1.48
C ILE A 27 -40.73 34.55 1.14
N GLU A 28 -41.81 34.25 0.40
CA GLU A 28 -42.78 35.26 -0.05
C GLU A 28 -43.53 35.96 1.10
N SER A 29 -43.72 35.26 2.23
CA SER A 29 -44.34 35.82 3.44
C SER A 29 -43.37 36.59 4.33
N GLY A 30 -42.11 36.80 3.90
CA GLY A 30 -41.12 37.60 4.63
C GLY A 30 -40.46 36.88 5.82
N HIS A 31 -40.69 35.55 5.99
CA HIS A 31 -40.12 34.75 7.07
C HIS A 31 -38.73 34.20 6.72
N ALA A 32 -37.79 35.08 6.31
CA ALA A 32 -36.48 34.71 5.78
C ALA A 32 -35.64 33.81 6.71
N ARG A 33 -35.67 34.04 8.03
CA ARG A 33 -34.96 33.21 9.02
C ARG A 33 -35.50 31.79 9.07
N THR A 34 -36.83 31.64 9.08
CA THR A 34 -37.49 30.35 9.11
C THR A 34 -37.30 29.62 7.79
N ALA A 35 -37.40 30.31 6.65
CA ALA A 35 -37.12 29.76 5.34
C ALA A 35 -35.68 29.20 5.26
N LYS A 36 -34.68 29.98 5.69
CA LYS A 36 -33.28 29.54 5.74
C LYS A 36 -33.09 28.27 6.61
N SER A 37 -33.68 28.27 7.79
CA SER A 37 -33.60 27.11 8.69
C SER A 37 -34.28 25.88 8.11
N TYR A 38 -35.42 26.05 7.43
CA TYR A 38 -36.16 24.98 6.80
C TYR A 38 -35.41 24.40 5.58
N ILE A 39 -34.83 25.24 4.71
CA ILE A 39 -34.01 24.85 3.56
C ILE A 39 -32.80 24.04 4.05
N LEU A 40 -32.06 24.55 5.04
CA LEU A 40 -30.91 23.84 5.61
C LEU A 40 -31.32 22.50 6.26
N TYR A 41 -32.43 22.44 6.96
CA TYR A 41 -32.96 21.22 7.53
C TYR A 41 -33.35 20.20 6.45
N ARG A 42 -34.04 20.65 5.40
CA ARG A 42 -34.43 19.84 4.25
C ARG A 42 -33.19 19.27 3.52
N ALA A 43 -32.23 20.13 3.17
CA ALA A 43 -30.98 19.73 2.54
C ALA A 43 -30.25 18.64 3.36
N ARG A 44 -30.16 18.83 4.69
CA ARG A 44 -29.57 17.84 5.60
C ARG A 44 -30.37 16.52 5.60
N ARG A 45 -31.69 16.57 5.62
CA ARG A 45 -32.56 15.39 5.60
C ARG A 45 -32.50 14.64 4.28
N THR A 46 -32.49 15.35 3.15
CA THR A 46 -32.36 14.76 1.80
C THR A 46 -31.01 14.10 1.65
N GLY A 47 -29.92 14.76 2.07
CA GLY A 47 -28.59 14.16 2.10
C GLY A 47 -28.53 12.90 2.95
N MET A 48 -29.15 12.87 4.14
CA MET A 48 -29.21 11.68 5.00
C MET A 48 -30.02 10.54 4.38
N ARG A 49 -31.10 10.83 3.62
CA ARG A 49 -31.89 9.80 2.93
C ARG A 49 -31.12 9.24 1.75
N SER A 50 -30.47 10.10 0.95
CA SER A 50 -29.64 9.69 -0.18
C SER A 50 -28.51 8.78 0.28
N SER A 51 -27.71 9.19 1.25
CA SER A 51 -26.63 8.37 1.81
C SER A 51 -27.12 7.03 2.39
N ARG A 52 -28.29 7.02 3.02
CA ARG A 52 -28.89 5.77 3.52
C ARG A 52 -29.30 4.85 2.39
N SER A 53 -29.87 5.38 1.31
CA SER A 53 -30.24 4.60 0.12
C SER A 53 -28.98 4.05 -0.56
N GLU A 54 -27.99 4.89 -0.83
CA GLU A 54 -26.72 4.50 -1.45
C GLU A 54 -25.99 3.40 -0.64
N LEU A 55 -25.96 3.52 0.70
CA LEU A 55 -25.37 2.50 1.55
C LEU A 55 -26.12 1.17 1.45
N MET A 56 -27.46 1.20 1.45
CA MET A 56 -28.27 -0.02 1.36
C MET A 56 -28.15 -0.68 -0.02
N ASP A 57 -28.06 0.11 -1.08
CA ASP A 57 -27.83 -0.39 -2.43
C ASP A 57 -26.44 -1.04 -2.53
N THR A 58 -25.40 -0.39 -1.98
CA THR A 58 -24.04 -0.95 -1.88
C THR A 58 -24.02 -2.26 -1.09
N VAL A 59 -24.73 -2.36 0.04
CA VAL A 59 -24.85 -3.59 0.81
C VAL A 59 -25.49 -4.70 -0.01
N ALA A 60 -26.56 -4.37 -0.77
CA ALA A 60 -27.24 -5.34 -1.62
C ALA A 60 -26.33 -5.84 -2.77
N GLU A 61 -25.50 -4.97 -3.35
CA GLU A 61 -24.49 -5.33 -4.35
C GLU A 61 -23.41 -6.23 -3.74
N ILE A 62 -22.81 -5.86 -2.60
CA ILE A 62 -21.81 -6.68 -1.88
C ILE A 62 -22.31 -8.09 -1.62
N LEU A 63 -23.57 -8.25 -1.25
CA LEU A 63 -24.15 -9.56 -0.99
C LEU A 63 -24.31 -10.41 -2.25
N LYS A 64 -24.44 -9.80 -3.43
CA LYS A 64 -24.65 -10.48 -4.72
C LYS A 64 -23.34 -10.77 -5.46
N GLU A 65 -22.39 -9.86 -5.40
CA GLU A 65 -21.15 -9.95 -6.18
C GLU A 65 -20.14 -10.93 -5.60
N THR A 66 -19.34 -11.52 -6.51
CA THR A 66 -18.16 -12.31 -6.19
C THR A 66 -16.95 -11.47 -6.59
N ASP A 67 -16.31 -10.85 -5.59
CA ASP A 67 -15.09 -10.07 -5.81
C ASP A 67 -13.93 -11.01 -6.15
N ARG A 68 -13.23 -10.76 -7.26
CA ARG A 68 -12.07 -11.53 -7.74
C ARG A 68 -10.81 -10.68 -7.91
N ASP A 69 -10.89 -9.37 -7.63
CA ASP A 69 -9.83 -8.41 -7.95
C ASP A 69 -8.61 -8.48 -7.01
N ASN A 70 -8.74 -9.10 -5.85
CA ASN A 70 -7.64 -9.23 -4.89
C ASN A 70 -7.45 -10.70 -4.48
N ALA A 71 -6.25 -11.23 -4.68
CA ALA A 71 -5.90 -12.62 -4.34
C ALA A 71 -6.04 -12.95 -2.83
N ASN A 72 -6.00 -11.94 -1.96
CA ASN A 72 -6.16 -12.11 -0.50
C ASN A 72 -7.62 -11.97 -0.04
N ILE A 73 -8.53 -11.53 -0.90
CA ILE A 73 -9.97 -11.42 -0.57
C ILE A 73 -10.66 -12.74 -0.90
N SER A 74 -11.29 -13.34 0.11
CA SER A 74 -12.17 -14.48 -0.08
C SER A 74 -13.64 -14.04 -0.17
N ASN A 75 -14.48 -14.81 -0.86
CA ASN A 75 -15.93 -14.59 -0.87
C ASN A 75 -16.63 -15.24 0.34
N SER A 76 -15.91 -15.39 1.44
CA SER A 76 -16.44 -15.96 2.68
C SER A 76 -17.46 -15.01 3.35
N PRO A 77 -18.34 -15.51 4.21
CA PRO A 77 -19.25 -14.67 5.00
C PRO A 77 -18.50 -13.58 5.79
N SER A 78 -17.32 -13.90 6.34
CA SER A 78 -16.47 -12.93 7.06
C SER A 78 -15.98 -11.80 6.15
N ALA A 79 -15.58 -12.11 4.91
CA ALA A 79 -15.15 -11.09 3.94
C ALA A 79 -16.31 -10.15 3.58
N LYS A 80 -17.50 -10.70 3.33
CA LYS A 80 -18.70 -9.89 3.04
C LYS A 80 -19.09 -9.00 4.22
N MET A 81 -19.00 -9.49 5.45
CA MET A 81 -19.23 -8.68 6.64
C MET A 81 -18.24 -7.53 6.76
N LEU A 82 -16.94 -7.76 6.46
CA LEU A 82 -15.94 -6.70 6.44
C LEU A 82 -16.27 -5.66 5.36
N GLN A 83 -16.64 -6.08 4.15
CA GLN A 83 -16.99 -5.16 3.06
C GLN A 83 -18.16 -4.25 3.42
N ILE A 84 -19.21 -4.81 4.06
CA ILE A 84 -20.35 -4.04 4.59
C ILE A 84 -19.91 -3.05 5.66
N ALA A 85 -19.09 -3.50 6.62
CA ALA A 85 -18.56 -2.62 7.67
C ALA A 85 -17.70 -1.50 7.09
N SER A 86 -16.84 -1.80 6.11
CA SER A 86 -16.01 -0.83 5.40
C SER A 86 -16.85 0.21 4.67
N ALA A 87 -17.89 -0.20 3.94
CA ALA A 87 -18.80 0.72 3.26
C ALA A 87 -19.49 1.68 4.24
N ALA A 88 -20.01 1.14 5.35
CA ALA A 88 -20.65 1.95 6.39
C ALA A 88 -19.68 2.92 7.07
N SER A 89 -18.45 2.49 7.34
CA SER A 89 -17.41 3.32 7.96
C SER A 89 -16.97 4.45 7.04
N ARG A 90 -16.75 4.19 5.75
CA ARG A 90 -16.42 5.23 4.76
C ARG A 90 -17.48 6.31 4.70
N GLU A 91 -18.75 5.91 4.62
CA GLU A 91 -19.88 6.85 4.58
C GLU A 91 -19.94 7.71 5.85
N PHE A 92 -19.73 7.09 7.03
CA PHE A 92 -19.66 7.80 8.30
C PHE A 92 -18.52 8.82 8.32
N TYR A 93 -17.30 8.44 7.94
CA TYR A 93 -16.15 9.32 7.99
C TYR A 93 -16.28 10.48 7.00
N LEU A 94 -16.70 10.22 5.76
CA LEU A 94 -16.89 11.26 4.73
C LEU A 94 -17.97 12.29 5.09
N ASN A 95 -19.01 11.90 5.80
CA ASN A 95 -20.14 12.78 6.06
C ASN A 95 -20.16 13.34 7.48
N ARG A 96 -19.31 12.85 8.41
CA ARG A 96 -19.38 13.22 9.84
C ARG A 96 -18.07 13.64 10.46
N LEU A 97 -16.95 13.10 10.01
CA LEU A 97 -15.66 13.32 10.66
C LEU A 97 -14.73 14.19 9.82
N ILE A 98 -14.62 13.89 8.53
CA ILE A 98 -13.70 14.58 7.64
C ILE A 98 -14.29 15.93 7.24
N PRO A 99 -13.50 17.03 7.27
CA PRO A 99 -13.93 18.32 6.77
C PRO A 99 -14.49 18.26 5.34
N GLU A 100 -15.54 19.03 5.06
CA GLU A 100 -16.31 18.97 3.82
C GLU A 100 -15.45 19.17 2.57
N GLU A 101 -14.49 20.07 2.61
CA GLU A 101 -13.57 20.34 1.51
C GLU A 101 -12.74 19.10 1.15
N MET A 102 -12.16 18.44 2.16
CA MET A 102 -11.33 17.24 2.00
C MET A 102 -12.17 16.03 1.52
N ALA A 103 -13.38 15.87 2.10
CA ALA A 103 -14.31 14.82 1.69
C ALA A 103 -14.78 15.04 0.23
N THR A 104 -15.02 16.28 -0.17
CA THR A 104 -15.41 16.65 -1.52
C THR A 104 -14.29 16.37 -2.53
N ALA A 105 -13.05 16.73 -2.22
CA ALA A 105 -11.89 16.43 -3.07
C ALA A 105 -11.72 14.91 -3.27
N HIS A 106 -11.92 14.10 -2.21
CA HIS A 106 -11.92 12.65 -2.33
C HIS A 106 -13.07 12.13 -3.20
N LYS A 107 -14.28 12.62 -2.97
CA LYS A 107 -15.49 12.21 -3.72
C LYS A 107 -15.40 12.59 -5.21
N ARG A 108 -14.81 13.72 -5.54
CA ARG A 108 -14.60 14.17 -6.93
C ARG A 108 -13.44 13.44 -7.63
N GLY A 109 -12.53 12.81 -6.88
CA GLY A 109 -11.35 12.13 -7.43
C GLY A 109 -10.17 13.07 -7.71
N ASP A 110 -10.13 14.24 -7.08
CA ASP A 110 -8.93 15.10 -7.06
C ASP A 110 -7.84 14.44 -6.21
N ILE A 111 -8.24 13.78 -5.11
CA ILE A 111 -7.39 12.99 -4.23
C ILE A 111 -8.01 11.63 -3.91
N HIS A 112 -7.19 10.72 -3.39
CA HIS A 112 -7.66 9.49 -2.76
C HIS A 112 -7.08 9.37 -1.36
N ILE A 113 -7.95 9.40 -0.35
CA ILE A 113 -7.60 9.10 1.04
C ILE A 113 -7.60 7.58 1.17
N HIS A 114 -6.43 6.99 1.41
CA HIS A 114 -6.28 5.54 1.57
C HIS A 114 -6.81 5.06 2.91
N ASP A 115 -7.24 3.80 2.96
CA ASP A 115 -7.79 3.15 4.16
C ASP A 115 -8.86 4.02 4.84
N LEU A 116 -9.75 4.57 4.04
CA LEU A 116 -10.77 5.52 4.49
C LEU A 116 -11.76 4.87 5.47
N ASP A 117 -12.01 3.59 5.34
CA ASP A 117 -12.83 2.77 6.25
C ASP A 117 -12.20 2.62 7.65
N PHE A 118 -10.88 2.81 7.75
CA PHE A 118 -10.11 2.80 8.99
C PHE A 118 -9.59 4.17 9.41
N TYR A 119 -10.18 5.26 8.92
CA TYR A 119 -9.69 6.63 9.07
C TYR A 119 -9.32 7.03 10.50
N GLY A 120 -10.15 6.72 11.47
CA GLY A 120 -10.05 7.25 12.82
C GLY A 120 -9.62 6.27 13.92
N LYS A 121 -9.48 4.98 13.65
CA LYS A 121 -9.37 3.97 14.70
C LYS A 121 -8.14 3.09 14.64
N THR A 122 -7.32 3.20 13.61
CA THR A 122 -6.16 2.32 13.44
C THR A 122 -5.00 3.06 12.77
N LEU A 123 -3.83 2.46 12.84
CA LEU A 123 -2.60 2.89 12.17
C LEU A 123 -2.40 2.01 10.93
N ASN A 124 -1.64 2.49 9.96
CA ASN A 124 -1.49 1.77 8.70
C ASN A 124 -0.40 0.69 8.81
N CYS A 125 0.87 1.03 8.65
CA CYS A 125 1.96 0.07 8.52
C CYS A 125 2.95 0.16 9.69
N LEU A 126 3.68 -0.95 9.98
CA LEU A 126 4.69 -0.97 11.04
C LEU A 126 5.85 -1.92 10.72
N ASN A 127 7.09 -1.46 10.94
CA ASN A 127 8.25 -2.31 11.10
C ASN A 127 8.36 -2.77 12.56
N ILE A 128 8.01 -4.02 12.80
CA ILE A 128 7.91 -4.59 14.15
C ILE A 128 9.30 -4.97 14.67
N PRO A 129 9.68 -4.59 15.90
CA PRO A 129 10.95 -4.94 16.52
C PRO A 129 10.92 -6.40 17.02
N LEU A 130 11.06 -7.36 16.09
CA LEU A 130 10.93 -8.79 16.36
C LEU A 130 11.92 -9.28 17.39
N GLY A 131 13.19 -8.93 17.26
CA GLY A 131 14.27 -9.37 18.16
C GLY A 131 13.98 -9.00 19.61
N ARG A 132 13.48 -7.78 19.85
CA ARG A 132 13.11 -7.32 21.20
C ARG A 132 11.95 -8.13 21.79
N LEU A 133 10.91 -8.40 21.02
CA LEU A 133 9.75 -9.17 21.47
C LEU A 133 10.11 -10.62 21.76
N LEU A 134 10.91 -11.25 20.91
CA LEU A 134 11.36 -12.62 21.12
C LEU A 134 12.30 -12.74 22.33
N ALA A 135 13.18 -11.74 22.56
CA ALA A 135 14.11 -11.76 23.69
C ALA A 135 13.43 -11.54 25.05
N LYS A 136 12.39 -10.68 25.10
CA LYS A 136 11.69 -10.34 26.35
C LYS A 136 10.43 -11.17 26.60
N GLY A 137 9.83 -11.73 25.55
CA GLY A 137 8.46 -12.24 25.59
C GLY A 137 7.44 -11.09 25.49
N PHE A 138 6.17 -11.43 25.40
CA PHE A 138 5.07 -10.47 25.23
C PHE A 138 3.75 -11.02 25.77
N ASN A 139 2.74 -10.14 25.92
CA ASN A 139 1.39 -10.50 26.31
C ASN A 139 0.42 -10.14 25.19
N ASN A 140 -0.32 -11.11 24.66
CA ASN A 140 -1.31 -10.90 23.60
C ASN A 140 -2.76 -10.73 24.11
N GLY A 141 -2.94 -10.49 25.41
CA GLY A 141 -4.24 -10.30 26.06
C GLY A 141 -4.75 -11.49 26.88
N HIS A 142 -4.19 -12.70 26.68
CA HIS A 142 -4.59 -13.92 27.39
C HIS A 142 -3.53 -14.46 28.34
N GLY A 143 -2.40 -13.80 28.44
CA GLY A 143 -1.29 -14.20 29.31
C GLY A 143 0.06 -13.91 28.68
N PHE A 144 1.11 -14.11 29.50
CA PHE A 144 2.49 -13.84 29.09
C PHE A 144 3.07 -15.02 28.29
N ILE A 145 3.58 -14.73 27.11
CA ILE A 145 4.27 -15.66 26.23
C ILE A 145 5.78 -15.46 26.40
N ARG A 146 6.43 -16.46 26.95
CA ARG A 146 7.87 -16.41 27.24
C ARG A 146 8.73 -16.47 25.97
N PRO A 147 10.01 -16.04 26.04
CA PRO A 147 10.98 -16.20 24.97
C PRO A 147 11.06 -17.63 24.41
N PRO A 148 11.24 -17.80 23.08
CA PRO A 148 11.38 -19.11 22.46
C PRO A 148 12.75 -19.74 22.81
N ARG A 149 12.88 -21.05 22.59
CA ARG A 149 14.14 -21.79 22.83
C ARG A 149 14.62 -22.58 21.63
N ARG A 150 13.82 -22.71 20.59
CA ARG A 150 14.08 -23.56 19.42
C ARG A 150 13.56 -22.88 18.15
N PRO A 151 14.10 -23.22 16.98
CA PRO A 151 13.68 -22.63 15.70
C PRO A 151 12.17 -22.62 15.49
N GLY A 152 11.51 -23.78 15.63
CA GLY A 152 10.07 -23.90 15.44
C GLY A 152 9.24 -23.05 16.40
N SER A 153 9.68 -22.85 17.66
CA SER A 153 8.99 -21.93 18.57
C SER A 153 9.25 -20.47 18.23
N ALA A 154 10.44 -20.12 17.73
CA ALA A 154 10.76 -18.75 17.33
C ALA A 154 9.93 -18.30 16.11
N THR A 155 9.83 -19.15 15.09
CA THR A 155 9.00 -18.87 13.90
C THR A 155 7.50 -18.86 14.22
N ALA A 156 7.04 -19.76 15.09
CA ALA A 156 5.65 -19.74 15.57
C ALA A 156 5.31 -18.44 16.31
N LEU A 157 6.20 -17.95 17.18
CA LEU A 157 6.00 -16.67 17.89
C LEU A 157 6.08 -15.48 16.94
N ALA A 158 6.95 -15.49 15.92
CA ALA A 158 6.98 -14.48 14.89
C ALA A 158 5.62 -14.38 14.15
N ALA A 159 5.03 -15.52 13.79
CA ALA A 159 3.69 -15.55 13.20
C ALA A 159 2.61 -15.02 14.16
N ILE A 160 2.64 -15.39 15.44
CA ILE A 160 1.70 -14.91 16.47
C ILE A 160 1.82 -13.39 16.65
N ILE A 161 3.02 -12.82 16.63
CA ILE A 161 3.26 -11.37 16.71
C ILE A 161 2.57 -10.66 15.55
N LEU A 162 2.75 -11.14 14.30
CA LEU A 162 2.06 -10.60 13.12
C LEU A 162 0.53 -10.69 13.26
N GLN A 163 0.03 -11.84 13.70
CA GLN A 163 -1.41 -12.09 13.85
C GLN A 163 -2.03 -11.24 14.99
N SER A 164 -1.31 -11.04 16.08
CA SER A 164 -1.78 -10.23 17.21
C SER A 164 -1.81 -8.74 16.85
N SER A 165 -0.79 -8.23 16.17
CA SER A 165 -0.74 -6.82 15.78
C SER A 165 -1.82 -6.41 14.78
N GLN A 166 -2.34 -7.35 13.98
CA GLN A 166 -3.43 -7.09 13.03
C GLN A 166 -4.77 -6.74 13.66
N ASN A 167 -4.96 -7.01 14.96
CA ASN A 167 -6.16 -6.56 15.65
C ASN A 167 -6.14 -5.06 15.91
N ASP A 168 -4.96 -4.45 15.96
CA ASP A 168 -4.75 -3.05 16.29
C ASP A 168 -4.36 -2.21 15.06
N MET A 169 -3.99 -2.84 13.93
CA MET A 169 -3.60 -2.15 12.70
C MET A 169 -4.18 -2.83 11.45
N PHE A 170 -4.28 -2.07 10.35
CA PHE A 170 -4.85 -2.60 9.11
C PHE A 170 -3.81 -2.90 8.03
N GLY A 171 -2.79 -2.08 7.88
CA GLY A 171 -1.83 -2.15 6.79
C GLY A 171 -0.78 -3.25 6.87
N GLY A 172 0.30 -3.07 6.15
CA GLY A 172 1.39 -4.02 6.08
C GLY A 172 2.25 -4.06 7.34
N GLN A 173 2.75 -5.25 7.65
CA GLN A 173 3.64 -5.52 8.77
C GLN A 173 4.96 -6.06 8.25
N SER A 174 6.07 -5.60 8.81
CA SER A 174 7.39 -6.02 8.37
C SER A 174 8.30 -6.35 9.54
N PHE A 175 9.13 -7.36 9.37
CA PHE A 175 10.33 -7.56 10.17
C PHE A 175 11.51 -7.02 9.36
N GLY A 176 12.10 -5.92 9.84
CA GLY A 176 13.17 -5.21 9.13
C GLY A 176 14.50 -5.95 9.07
N TYR A 177 14.74 -6.85 10.02
CA TYR A 177 16.01 -7.57 10.22
C TYR A 177 15.77 -9.03 10.58
N PHE A 178 14.92 -9.70 9.81
CA PHE A 178 14.42 -11.04 10.17
C PHE A 178 15.53 -12.07 10.39
N ASP A 179 16.54 -12.09 9.52
CA ASP A 179 17.69 -12.98 9.65
C ASP A 179 18.47 -12.75 10.94
N THR A 180 18.73 -11.50 11.30
CA THR A 180 19.44 -11.10 12.52
C THR A 180 18.61 -11.35 13.78
N ASP A 181 17.33 -10.99 13.76
CA ASP A 181 16.44 -11.08 14.93
C ASP A 181 16.17 -12.51 15.37
N ILE A 182 16.10 -13.44 14.40
CA ILE A 182 15.77 -14.83 14.69
C ILE A 182 17.00 -15.73 14.82
N ALA A 183 18.18 -15.29 14.34
CA ALA A 183 19.43 -16.03 14.38
C ALA A 183 19.82 -16.59 15.77
N PRO A 184 19.63 -15.84 16.89
CA PRO A 184 19.98 -16.36 18.22
C PRO A 184 19.23 -17.64 18.62
N PHE A 185 18.05 -17.86 18.05
CA PHE A 185 17.22 -19.04 18.35
C PHE A 185 17.54 -20.25 17.47
N MET A 186 18.50 -20.11 16.55
CA MET A 186 19.00 -21.18 15.67
C MET A 186 20.25 -21.87 16.24
N GLU A 187 20.73 -21.44 17.41
CA GLU A 187 21.92 -21.98 18.04
C GLU A 187 21.81 -23.50 18.25
N GLY A 188 22.79 -24.26 17.75
CA GLY A 188 22.84 -25.73 17.85
C GLY A 188 21.78 -26.48 17.04
N ALA A 189 20.95 -25.79 16.24
CA ALA A 189 19.95 -26.42 15.39
C ALA A 189 20.56 -26.93 14.07
N SER A 190 20.09 -28.09 13.62
CA SER A 190 20.46 -28.63 12.31
C SER A 190 19.84 -27.80 11.17
N GLU A 191 20.40 -27.93 9.95
CA GLU A 191 19.82 -27.32 8.74
C GLU A 191 18.37 -27.77 8.52
N GLU A 192 18.06 -29.05 8.79
CA GLU A 192 16.73 -29.60 8.63
C GLU A 192 15.72 -28.99 9.64
N GLU A 193 16.10 -28.84 10.91
CA GLU A 193 15.24 -28.17 11.91
C GLU A 193 14.92 -26.73 11.52
N VAL A 194 15.94 -26.00 11.02
CA VAL A 194 15.73 -24.61 10.56
C VAL A 194 14.87 -24.57 9.31
N PHE A 195 15.12 -25.47 8.36
CA PHE A 195 14.29 -25.57 7.15
C PHE A 195 12.82 -25.85 7.48
N GLN A 196 12.54 -26.83 8.35
CA GLN A 196 11.18 -27.15 8.77
C GLN A 196 10.50 -25.97 9.50
N ALA A 197 11.25 -25.22 10.31
CA ALA A 197 10.73 -24.04 10.97
C ALA A 197 10.37 -22.93 9.95
N MET A 198 11.19 -22.70 8.92
CA MET A 198 10.92 -21.73 7.85
C MET A 198 9.76 -22.16 6.95
N GLU A 199 9.68 -23.44 6.58
CA GLU A 199 8.56 -24.00 5.81
C GLU A 199 7.24 -23.83 6.60
N ALA A 200 7.23 -24.15 7.89
CA ALA A 200 6.06 -23.96 8.75
C ALA A 200 5.64 -22.49 8.85
N LEU A 201 6.59 -21.54 8.89
CA LEU A 201 6.30 -20.11 8.86
C LEU A 201 5.63 -19.71 7.54
N VAL A 202 6.18 -20.12 6.40
CA VAL A 202 5.61 -19.84 5.07
C VAL A 202 4.19 -20.40 4.99
N TYR A 203 3.97 -21.64 5.44
CA TYR A 203 2.63 -22.25 5.43
C TYR A 203 1.65 -21.50 6.34
N ASN A 204 2.09 -21.12 7.53
CA ASN A 204 1.26 -20.35 8.47
C ASN A 204 0.81 -19.01 7.86
N LEU A 205 1.74 -18.24 7.28
CA LEU A 205 1.47 -16.93 6.71
C LEU A 205 0.60 -16.98 5.43
N ASN A 206 0.40 -18.16 4.84
CA ASN A 206 -0.50 -18.38 3.71
C ASN A 206 -1.82 -19.09 4.08
N SER A 207 -1.98 -19.54 5.33
CA SER A 207 -3.11 -20.38 5.74
C SER A 207 -3.92 -19.77 6.89
N MET A 208 -3.28 -19.04 7.83
CA MET A 208 -3.96 -18.49 8.99
C MET A 208 -4.65 -17.17 8.65
N HIS A 209 -5.96 -17.24 8.46
CA HIS A 209 -6.83 -16.10 8.17
C HIS A 209 -7.13 -15.28 9.42
N SER A 210 -6.11 -14.69 10.02
CA SER A 210 -6.21 -13.90 11.26
C SER A 210 -6.58 -12.44 11.02
N ARG A 211 -6.43 -11.95 9.80
CA ARG A 211 -6.81 -10.59 9.41
C ARG A 211 -8.31 -10.51 9.14
N ALA A 212 -8.93 -9.37 9.49
CA ALA A 212 -10.34 -9.13 9.26
C ALA A 212 -10.76 -9.45 7.81
N GLY A 213 -11.95 -10.02 7.64
CA GLY A 213 -12.45 -10.43 6.34
C GLY A 213 -11.86 -11.75 5.82
N ALA A 214 -11.38 -12.62 6.72
CA ALA A 214 -10.76 -13.90 6.39
C ALA A 214 -9.53 -13.76 5.47
N GLN A 215 -8.72 -12.74 5.70
CA GLN A 215 -7.46 -12.52 5.00
C GLN A 215 -6.28 -13.08 5.82
N VAL A 216 -5.20 -13.46 5.12
CA VAL A 216 -3.92 -13.76 5.75
C VAL A 216 -3.15 -12.47 6.06
N PRO A 217 -2.15 -12.50 6.98
CA PRO A 217 -1.33 -11.33 7.29
C PRO A 217 -0.62 -10.74 6.07
N PHE A 218 -0.76 -9.43 5.87
CA PHE A 218 0.05 -8.70 4.89
C PHE A 218 1.45 -8.48 5.47
N SER A 219 2.33 -9.46 5.27
CA SER A 219 3.62 -9.57 5.95
C SER A 219 4.81 -9.43 5.01
N SER A 220 5.89 -8.81 5.49
CA SER A 220 7.16 -8.68 4.78
C SER A 220 8.33 -9.11 5.69
N LEU A 221 9.32 -9.78 5.12
CA LEU A 221 10.54 -10.19 5.81
C LEU A 221 11.75 -9.63 5.06
N ASN A 222 12.53 -8.75 5.71
CA ASN A 222 13.78 -8.24 5.17
C ASN A 222 14.94 -9.09 5.71
N LEU A 223 15.87 -9.48 4.83
CA LEU A 223 16.98 -10.37 5.16
C LEU A 223 18.16 -10.21 4.19
N GLY A 224 19.26 -10.90 4.42
CA GLY A 224 20.40 -10.98 3.49
C GLY A 224 21.70 -10.32 3.98
N LEU A 225 21.65 -9.48 5.00
CA LEU A 225 22.84 -8.75 5.49
C LEU A 225 23.55 -9.42 6.66
N ASP A 226 22.91 -10.33 7.39
CA ASP A 226 23.56 -11.03 8.50
C ASP A 226 24.57 -12.05 7.99
N THR A 227 25.85 -11.83 8.33
CA THR A 227 26.98 -12.69 7.94
C THR A 227 27.32 -13.76 8.98
N SER A 228 26.63 -13.78 10.12
CA SER A 228 26.80 -14.84 11.12
C SER A 228 26.36 -16.21 10.57
N GLU A 229 26.89 -17.29 11.09
CA GLU A 229 26.53 -18.65 10.67
C GLU A 229 25.01 -18.87 10.79
N ASN A 230 24.40 -18.46 11.90
CA ASN A 230 22.97 -18.63 12.13
C ASN A 230 22.11 -17.72 11.24
N GLY A 231 22.50 -16.45 11.02
CA GLY A 231 21.79 -15.53 10.13
C GLY A 231 21.82 -16.02 8.67
N ARG A 232 22.96 -16.51 8.21
CA ARG A 232 23.10 -17.16 6.89
C ARG A 232 22.23 -18.42 6.79
N LYS A 233 22.18 -19.23 7.85
CA LYS A 233 21.33 -20.43 7.93
C LYS A 233 19.85 -20.07 7.80
N VAL A 234 19.40 -19.02 8.51
CA VAL A 234 18.02 -18.49 8.41
C VAL A 234 17.70 -18.07 6.97
N THR A 235 18.53 -17.21 6.39
CA THR A 235 18.34 -16.70 5.02
C THR A 235 18.27 -17.83 4.00
N ARG A 236 19.23 -18.76 4.04
CA ARG A 236 19.28 -19.92 3.14
C ARG A 236 18.02 -20.79 3.25
N ASN A 237 17.61 -21.13 4.45
CA ASN A 237 16.49 -22.05 4.65
C ASN A 237 15.14 -21.39 4.36
N LEU A 238 14.97 -20.10 4.63
CA LEU A 238 13.76 -19.36 4.22
C LEU A 238 13.64 -19.31 2.68
N LEU A 239 14.73 -18.96 1.98
CA LEU A 239 14.76 -18.93 0.53
C LEU A 239 14.47 -20.31 -0.08
N ASN A 240 15.04 -21.37 0.48
CA ASN A 240 14.78 -22.76 0.03
C ASN A 240 13.33 -23.19 0.28
N ALA A 241 12.75 -22.86 1.45
CA ALA A 241 11.35 -23.14 1.75
C ALA A 241 10.42 -22.38 0.78
N TYR A 242 10.73 -21.12 0.51
CA TYR A 242 9.98 -20.31 -0.45
C TYR A 242 10.11 -20.85 -1.89
N ALA A 243 11.30 -21.27 -2.31
CA ALA A 243 11.56 -21.90 -3.61
C ALA A 243 10.78 -23.21 -3.80
N LYS A 244 10.61 -24.00 -2.73
CA LYS A 244 9.81 -25.23 -2.73
C LYS A 244 8.32 -24.93 -2.96
N GLY A 245 7.83 -23.80 -2.43
CA GLY A 245 6.44 -23.40 -2.50
C GLY A 245 5.57 -24.08 -1.44
N LEU A 246 4.24 -23.98 -1.60
CA LEU A 246 3.28 -24.65 -0.75
C LEU A 246 3.23 -26.16 -1.07
N GLY A 247 2.38 -26.93 -0.40
CA GLY A 247 2.42 -28.39 -0.38
C GLY A 247 2.47 -29.12 -1.72
N ARG A 248 1.96 -28.52 -2.79
CA ARG A 248 2.01 -29.06 -4.16
C ARG A 248 2.92 -28.24 -5.08
N GLY A 249 3.70 -27.30 -4.51
CA GLY A 249 4.56 -26.41 -5.26
C GLY A 249 3.89 -25.10 -5.71
N GLU A 250 2.70 -24.78 -5.19
CA GLU A 250 2.02 -23.52 -5.46
C GLU A 250 2.86 -22.32 -4.98
N ASN A 251 2.70 -21.16 -5.64
CA ASN A 251 3.39 -19.95 -5.23
C ASN A 251 2.83 -19.43 -3.90
N PRO A 252 3.68 -19.18 -2.87
CA PRO A 252 3.26 -18.46 -1.69
C PRO A 252 2.88 -17.02 -2.05
N ILE A 253 1.82 -16.49 -1.45
CA ILE A 253 1.45 -15.09 -1.58
C ILE A 253 2.24 -14.26 -0.56
N PHE A 254 2.41 -14.79 0.65
CA PHE A 254 3.15 -14.18 1.75
C PHE A 254 4.19 -15.14 2.35
N PRO A 255 5.20 -14.60 3.06
CA PRO A 255 5.52 -13.17 3.18
C PRO A 255 6.11 -12.59 1.89
N ASN A 256 6.00 -11.27 1.70
CA ASN A 256 6.88 -10.59 0.76
C ASN A 256 8.32 -10.69 1.29
N VAL A 257 9.15 -11.43 0.59
CA VAL A 257 10.56 -11.57 0.95
C VAL A 257 11.36 -10.46 0.26
N ILE A 258 12.09 -9.68 1.06
CA ILE A 258 12.89 -8.55 0.60
C ILE A 258 14.36 -8.85 0.87
N PHE A 259 15.11 -9.13 -0.19
CA PHE A 259 16.54 -9.39 -0.07
C PHE A 259 17.32 -8.09 -0.13
N ARG A 260 17.98 -7.75 0.99
CA ARG A 260 18.79 -6.54 1.10
C ARG A 260 20.17 -6.77 0.50
N VAL A 261 20.57 -5.93 -0.45
CA VAL A 261 21.83 -6.02 -1.19
C VAL A 261 22.78 -4.91 -0.78
N LYS A 262 24.02 -5.26 -0.43
CA LYS A 262 25.05 -4.31 -0.01
C LYS A 262 26.43 -4.76 -0.48
N ARG A 263 27.23 -3.84 -1.02
CA ARG A 263 28.63 -4.07 -1.38
C ARG A 263 29.44 -4.50 -0.16
N GLY A 264 30.33 -5.47 -0.33
CA GLY A 264 31.14 -6.03 0.74
C GLY A 264 30.40 -7.02 1.65
N ILE A 265 29.11 -7.25 1.42
CA ILE A 265 28.30 -8.22 2.16
C ILE A 265 27.81 -9.35 1.24
N ASN A 266 27.17 -9.02 0.10
CA ASN A 266 26.54 -10.03 -0.73
C ASN A 266 26.46 -9.71 -2.23
N LEU A 267 26.92 -8.53 -2.68
CA LEU A 267 26.79 -8.12 -4.08
C LEU A 267 27.89 -8.72 -4.98
N ASP A 268 29.14 -8.73 -4.52
CA ASP A 268 30.30 -9.05 -5.36
C ASP A 268 30.86 -10.46 -5.05
N LYS A 269 31.48 -11.07 -6.07
CA LYS A 269 32.15 -12.36 -5.89
C LYS A 269 33.23 -12.23 -4.80
N GLY A 270 33.15 -13.11 -3.80
CA GLY A 270 34.04 -13.08 -2.64
C GLY A 270 33.42 -12.42 -1.40
N ASP A 271 32.29 -11.75 -1.52
CA ASP A 271 31.53 -11.29 -0.38
C ASP A 271 30.99 -12.45 0.46
N PRO A 272 30.91 -12.34 1.78
CA PRO A 272 30.54 -13.46 2.67
C PRO A 272 29.15 -14.07 2.37
N ASN A 273 28.21 -13.30 1.86
CA ASN A 273 26.83 -13.74 1.54
C ASN A 273 26.55 -13.71 0.03
N TYR A 274 27.57 -13.72 -0.86
CA TYR A 274 27.35 -13.74 -2.31
C TYR A 274 26.58 -14.99 -2.75
N ASP A 275 26.84 -16.15 -2.15
CA ASP A 275 26.11 -17.39 -2.41
C ASP A 275 24.60 -17.25 -2.09
N LEU A 276 24.24 -16.48 -1.06
CA LEU A 276 22.84 -16.22 -0.72
C LEU A 276 22.19 -15.25 -1.72
N PHE A 277 22.93 -14.29 -2.25
CA PHE A 277 22.43 -13.44 -3.33
C PHE A 277 22.14 -14.26 -4.61
N GLN A 278 23.03 -15.18 -4.98
CA GLN A 278 22.79 -16.09 -6.10
C GLN A 278 21.57 -16.99 -5.86
N LEU A 279 21.39 -17.48 -4.64
CA LEU A 279 20.19 -18.23 -4.26
C LEU A 279 18.94 -17.35 -4.36
N ALA A 280 18.98 -16.10 -3.86
CA ALA A 280 17.86 -15.16 -3.94
C ALA A 280 17.45 -14.89 -5.41
N ILE A 281 18.42 -14.69 -6.32
CA ILE A 281 18.18 -14.55 -7.76
C ILE A 281 17.46 -15.78 -8.32
N SER A 282 17.92 -16.98 -7.97
CA SER A 282 17.32 -18.24 -8.47
C SER A 282 15.87 -18.40 -7.98
N VAL A 283 15.59 -18.00 -6.74
CA VAL A 283 14.24 -18.05 -6.16
C VAL A 283 13.35 -16.99 -6.81
N ALA A 284 13.83 -15.78 -6.99
CA ALA A 284 13.09 -14.71 -7.66
C ALA A 284 12.71 -15.09 -9.09
N ALA A 285 13.63 -15.68 -9.85
CA ALA A 285 13.39 -16.19 -11.20
C ALA A 285 12.29 -17.27 -11.28
N LYS A 286 12.01 -17.95 -10.17
CA LYS A 286 10.99 -19.02 -10.08
C LYS A 286 9.68 -18.55 -9.46
N ARG A 287 9.72 -17.58 -8.53
CA ARG A 287 8.61 -17.28 -7.61
C ARG A 287 8.14 -15.84 -7.63
N LEU A 288 8.75 -14.93 -8.40
CA LEU A 288 8.56 -13.47 -8.35
C LEU A 288 9.01 -12.82 -7.03
N ASN A 289 9.47 -13.59 -6.08
CA ASN A 289 10.04 -13.21 -4.81
C ASN A 289 11.35 -14.00 -4.59
N PRO A 290 12.34 -13.41 -3.92
CA PRO A 290 12.36 -12.09 -3.27
C PRO A 290 12.39 -10.93 -4.26
N THR A 291 11.92 -9.76 -3.79
CA THR A 291 12.29 -8.45 -4.31
C THR A 291 13.63 -8.04 -3.73
N PHE A 292 14.28 -7.02 -4.31
CA PHE A 292 15.62 -6.61 -3.90
C PHE A 292 15.65 -5.15 -3.46
N SER A 293 16.32 -4.86 -2.35
CA SER A 293 16.55 -3.50 -1.89
C SER A 293 18.04 -3.21 -1.79
N PHE A 294 18.48 -2.10 -2.40
CA PHE A 294 19.89 -1.73 -2.49
C PHE A 294 20.28 -0.71 -1.42
N MET A 295 21.24 -1.08 -0.58
CA MET A 295 21.72 -0.23 0.51
C MET A 295 22.73 0.82 0.02
N ASP A 296 23.31 0.62 -1.18
CA ASP A 296 24.35 1.48 -1.72
C ASP A 296 23.86 2.59 -2.66
N THR A 297 22.55 2.73 -2.85
CA THR A 297 21.97 3.86 -3.58
C THR A 297 22.26 5.18 -2.86
N SER A 298 22.27 6.28 -3.62
CA SER A 298 22.65 7.61 -3.11
C SER A 298 21.88 8.02 -1.86
N PHE A 299 20.61 7.68 -1.79
CA PHE A 299 19.68 8.04 -0.70
C PHE A 299 19.55 6.98 0.41
N ASN A 300 20.03 5.74 0.22
CA ASN A 300 20.09 4.70 1.26
C ASN A 300 21.46 4.61 1.94
N LYS A 301 22.52 4.85 1.20
CA LYS A 301 23.90 4.74 1.67
C LYS A 301 24.20 5.48 2.99
N PRO A 302 23.64 6.69 3.25
CA PRO A 302 23.88 7.40 4.52
C PRO A 302 23.39 6.63 5.76
N TYR A 303 22.44 5.73 5.60
CA TYR A 303 21.85 4.95 6.69
C TYR A 303 22.47 3.56 6.88
N GLY A 304 23.55 3.26 6.16
CA GLY A 304 24.29 2.00 6.29
C GLY A 304 23.47 0.78 5.88
N GLY A 305 23.12 -0.08 6.83
CA GLY A 305 22.25 -1.27 6.64
C GLY A 305 20.89 -1.14 7.30
N ASP A 306 20.54 0.03 7.83
CA ASP A 306 19.34 0.20 8.65
C ASP A 306 18.05 0.44 7.86
N VAL A 307 18.15 0.52 6.53
CA VAL A 307 16.98 0.69 5.66
C VAL A 307 16.30 -0.65 5.45
N ALA A 308 15.00 -0.68 5.72
CA ALA A 308 14.12 -1.79 5.36
C ALA A 308 12.87 -1.25 4.63
N TYR A 309 12.36 -2.09 3.73
CA TYR A 309 11.11 -1.81 3.03
C TYR A 309 10.00 -2.70 3.60
N MET A 310 8.76 -2.24 3.49
CA MET A 310 7.60 -3.04 3.90
C MET A 310 6.47 -2.97 2.87
N GLY A 311 5.69 -4.03 2.82
CA GLY A 311 4.61 -4.16 1.87
C GLY A 311 5.13 -4.04 0.43
N CYS A 312 4.37 -3.32 -0.40
CA CYS A 312 4.71 -3.19 -1.80
C CYS A 312 5.89 -2.23 -2.05
N ARG A 313 6.08 -1.17 -1.22
CA ARG A 313 7.12 -0.16 -1.48
C ARG A 313 7.45 0.80 -0.33
N THR A 314 6.77 0.72 0.81
CA THR A 314 6.93 1.71 1.88
C THR A 314 8.33 1.68 2.50
N ARG A 315 8.92 2.86 2.66
CA ARG A 315 10.22 3.11 3.27
C ARG A 315 10.07 4.12 4.40
N VAL A 316 10.56 3.78 5.60
CA VAL A 316 10.51 4.65 6.77
C VAL A 316 11.88 4.65 7.42
N ILE A 317 12.59 5.79 7.40
CA ILE A 317 13.92 5.91 8.00
C ILE A 317 14.15 7.29 8.63
N ALA A 318 14.03 8.40 7.89
CA ALA A 318 14.21 9.75 8.44
C ALA A 318 13.22 10.04 9.56
N ASN A 319 13.66 10.69 10.64
CA ASN A 319 12.85 10.97 11.83
C ASN A 319 13.21 12.32 12.46
N ARG A 320 12.32 13.28 12.39
CA ARG A 320 12.51 14.61 12.99
C ARG A 320 12.49 14.61 14.52
N ARG A 321 11.78 13.64 15.10
CA ARG A 321 11.47 13.59 16.54
C ARG A 321 12.26 12.54 17.30
N GLY A 322 13.22 11.85 16.66
CA GLY A 322 13.97 10.79 17.30
C GLY A 322 15.03 10.16 16.39
N PRO A 323 15.50 8.97 16.73
CA PRO A 323 16.52 8.28 15.94
C PRO A 323 16.01 7.93 14.52
N GLU A 324 16.92 8.02 13.55
CA GLU A 324 16.69 7.60 12.16
C GLU A 324 16.85 6.09 12.04
N ILE A 325 15.86 5.36 12.54
CA ILE A 325 15.79 3.89 12.51
C ILE A 325 14.50 3.44 11.84
N THR A 326 14.48 2.22 11.39
CA THR A 326 13.29 1.62 10.76
C THR A 326 12.38 0.94 11.79
N GLU A 327 12.94 0.20 12.76
CA GLU A 327 12.16 -0.55 13.75
C GLU A 327 11.32 0.32 14.67
N GLY A 328 10.14 -0.18 15.01
CA GLY A 328 9.17 0.52 15.85
C GLY A 328 8.52 1.71 15.17
N ARG A 329 8.65 1.83 13.85
CA ARG A 329 8.13 2.94 13.07
C ARG A 329 7.39 2.46 11.82
N GLY A 330 6.45 3.26 11.37
CA GLY A 330 5.66 2.92 10.20
C GLY A 330 4.96 4.12 9.59
N ASN A 331 4.23 3.87 8.52
CA ASN A 331 3.35 4.85 7.92
C ASN A 331 2.02 4.89 8.70
N LEU A 332 1.59 6.07 9.12
CA LEU A 332 0.32 6.26 9.84
C LEU A 332 -0.86 6.34 8.89
N SER A 333 -0.66 7.02 7.78
CA SER A 333 -1.67 7.23 6.73
C SER A 333 -1.03 7.81 5.48
N PHE A 334 -1.69 7.66 4.33
CA PHE A 334 -1.27 8.33 3.11
C PHE A 334 -2.46 8.73 2.24
N THR A 335 -2.23 9.75 1.40
CA THR A 335 -3.23 10.30 0.48
C THR A 335 -2.58 10.55 -0.87
N THR A 336 -3.24 10.10 -1.93
CA THR A 336 -2.72 10.16 -3.31
C THR A 336 -3.39 11.24 -4.12
N ILE A 337 -2.59 11.99 -4.86
CA ILE A 337 -3.00 13.04 -5.78
C ILE A 337 -3.24 12.45 -7.18
N ASN A 338 -4.32 12.86 -7.82
CA ASN A 338 -4.62 12.56 -9.22
C ASN A 338 -3.92 13.59 -10.14
N LEU A 339 -2.66 13.34 -10.51
CA LEU A 339 -1.90 14.25 -11.36
C LEU A 339 -2.51 14.42 -12.76
N PRO A 340 -2.98 13.37 -13.47
CA PRO A 340 -3.63 13.52 -14.77
C PRO A 340 -4.79 14.51 -14.77
N ARG A 341 -5.64 14.48 -13.73
CA ARG A 341 -6.75 15.43 -13.61
C ARG A 341 -6.30 16.88 -13.53
N LEU A 342 -5.21 17.16 -12.80
CA LEU A 342 -4.64 18.51 -12.76
C LEU A 342 -4.13 18.97 -14.11
N ALA A 343 -3.48 18.09 -14.85
CA ALA A 343 -3.00 18.37 -16.20
C ALA A 343 -4.15 18.63 -17.18
N ILE A 344 -5.25 17.87 -17.10
CA ILE A 344 -6.45 18.10 -17.91
C ILE A 344 -7.04 19.49 -17.58
N LYS A 345 -7.21 19.80 -16.29
CA LYS A 345 -7.75 21.09 -15.82
C LYS A 345 -6.88 22.29 -16.19
N SER A 346 -5.59 22.09 -16.35
CA SER A 346 -4.66 23.16 -16.70
C SER A 346 -4.67 23.55 -18.17
N GLU A 347 -5.34 22.77 -19.04
CA GLU A 347 -5.44 23.01 -20.48
C GLU A 347 -4.06 23.25 -21.14
N ARG A 348 -3.05 22.43 -20.78
CA ARG A 348 -1.64 22.51 -21.21
C ARG A 348 -0.87 23.73 -20.69
N ASN A 349 -1.44 24.52 -19.80
CA ASN A 349 -0.72 25.65 -19.18
C ASN A 349 0.05 25.16 -17.96
N ILE A 350 1.37 25.16 -18.04
CA ILE A 350 2.26 24.64 -17.00
C ILE A 350 2.17 25.46 -15.69
N ASP A 351 2.07 26.79 -15.78
CA ASP A 351 1.94 27.65 -14.59
C ASP A 351 0.62 27.38 -13.86
N THR A 352 -0.47 27.20 -14.62
CA THR A 352 -1.76 26.81 -14.07
C THR A 352 -1.71 25.43 -13.44
N PHE A 353 -1.00 24.48 -14.04
CA PHE A 353 -0.79 23.14 -13.47
C PHE A 353 -0.09 23.21 -12.12
N TYR A 354 1.03 23.94 -12.00
CA TYR A 354 1.74 24.06 -10.73
C TYR A 354 0.91 24.76 -9.67
N ARG A 355 0.16 25.79 -10.00
CA ARG A 355 -0.74 26.45 -9.06
C ARG A 355 -1.82 25.49 -8.52
N LEU A 356 -2.48 24.72 -9.40
CA LEU A 356 -3.46 23.71 -9.02
C LEU A 356 -2.84 22.59 -8.17
N LEU A 357 -1.60 22.19 -8.49
CA LEU A 357 -0.85 21.19 -7.74
C LEU A 357 -0.53 21.70 -6.33
N ASP A 358 -0.07 22.95 -6.20
CA ASP A 358 0.24 23.55 -4.91
C ASP A 358 -1.00 23.68 -4.02
N ASP A 359 -2.12 24.14 -4.56
CA ASP A 359 -3.40 24.24 -3.85
C ASP A 359 -3.83 22.86 -3.31
N LEU A 360 -3.66 21.81 -4.13
CA LEU A 360 -4.05 20.44 -3.77
C LEU A 360 -3.06 19.81 -2.76
N LEU A 361 -1.76 20.10 -2.88
CA LEU A 361 -0.75 19.68 -1.90
C LEU A 361 -1.04 20.30 -0.51
N ASP A 362 -1.45 21.54 -0.46
CA ASP A 362 -1.86 22.22 0.78
C ASP A 362 -3.09 21.54 1.41
N LEU A 363 -4.08 21.18 0.60
CA LEU A 363 -5.24 20.41 1.07
C LEU A 363 -4.85 19.03 1.62
N VAL A 364 -3.97 18.32 0.94
CA VAL A 364 -3.49 16.98 1.35
C VAL A 364 -2.68 17.08 2.64
N ARG A 365 -1.82 18.10 2.79
CA ARG A 365 -1.10 18.40 4.04
C ARG A 365 -2.05 18.49 5.21
N ASP A 366 -3.08 19.34 5.09
CA ASP A 366 -4.01 19.62 6.15
C ASP A 366 -4.95 18.42 6.43
N GLN A 367 -5.27 17.63 5.40
CA GLN A 367 -6.04 16.39 5.54
C GLN A 367 -5.25 15.31 6.31
N LEU A 368 -3.97 15.12 6.00
CA LEU A 368 -3.10 14.18 6.72
C LEU A 368 -2.90 14.64 8.18
N TYR A 369 -2.75 15.93 8.42
CA TYR A 369 -2.67 16.48 9.78
C TYR A 369 -3.96 16.25 10.55
N HIS A 370 -5.12 16.47 9.93
CA HIS A 370 -6.42 16.17 10.57
C HIS A 370 -6.51 14.69 10.98
N ARG A 371 -6.11 13.76 10.10
CA ARG A 371 -6.11 12.33 10.44
C ARG A 371 -5.13 12.02 11.56
N TYR A 372 -3.94 12.60 11.55
CA TYR A 372 -2.97 12.50 12.64
C TYR A 372 -3.58 12.93 13.99
N GLN A 373 -4.26 14.09 14.03
CA GLN A 373 -4.90 14.57 15.25
C GLN A 373 -5.98 13.61 15.77
N VAL A 374 -6.74 12.99 14.86
CA VAL A 374 -7.75 11.97 15.24
C VAL A 374 -7.07 10.74 15.83
N GLN A 375 -5.99 10.26 15.22
CA GLN A 375 -5.22 9.11 15.70
C GLN A 375 -4.50 9.42 17.03
N ALA A 376 -3.91 10.59 17.17
CA ALA A 376 -3.20 11.04 18.37
C ALA A 376 -4.07 11.08 19.64
N ASN A 377 -5.39 11.19 19.49
CA ASN A 377 -6.34 11.14 20.60
C ASN A 377 -6.68 9.72 21.08
N LEU A 378 -6.24 8.67 20.39
CA LEU A 378 -6.35 7.28 20.87
C LEU A 378 -5.49 7.10 22.13
N LYS A 379 -5.86 6.14 22.96
CA LYS A 379 -5.12 5.77 24.16
C LYS A 379 -4.37 4.45 23.94
N VAL A 380 -3.34 4.21 24.74
CA VAL A 380 -2.58 2.94 24.71
C VAL A 380 -3.52 1.73 24.81
N ARG A 381 -4.52 1.78 25.67
CA ARG A 381 -5.52 0.72 25.85
C ARG A 381 -6.41 0.46 24.62
N ASP A 382 -6.50 1.42 23.68
CA ASP A 382 -7.27 1.26 22.43
C ASP A 382 -6.48 0.44 21.40
N LEU A 383 -5.14 0.35 21.56
CA LEU A 383 -4.20 -0.41 20.74
C LEU A 383 -3.28 -1.26 21.67
N PRO A 384 -3.85 -2.25 22.38
CA PRO A 384 -3.18 -2.90 23.52
C PRO A 384 -1.94 -3.70 23.14
N PHE A 385 -1.87 -4.23 21.92
CA PHE A 385 -0.70 -4.96 21.45
C PHE A 385 0.34 -4.00 20.85
N LEU A 386 -0.04 -3.14 19.92
CA LEU A 386 0.90 -2.22 19.26
C LEU A 386 1.57 -1.25 20.24
N MET A 387 0.78 -0.64 21.11
CA MET A 387 1.25 0.36 22.08
C MET A 387 1.60 -0.29 23.42
N GLY A 388 0.74 -1.17 23.94
CA GLY A 388 0.91 -1.79 25.25
C GLY A 388 2.05 -2.80 25.34
N GLN A 389 2.50 -3.39 24.22
CA GLN A 389 3.67 -4.25 24.16
C GLN A 389 4.92 -3.55 23.61
N GLY A 390 4.83 -2.23 23.41
CA GLY A 390 5.96 -1.42 22.99
C GLY A 390 6.42 -1.66 21.54
N LEU A 391 5.51 -2.02 20.60
CA LEU A 391 5.90 -2.23 19.22
C LEU A 391 6.25 -0.91 18.51
N TYR A 392 5.59 0.19 18.89
CA TYR A 392 5.97 1.52 18.44
C TYR A 392 7.10 2.10 19.29
N LEU A 393 7.97 2.87 18.65
CA LEU A 393 9.04 3.61 19.30
C LEU A 393 8.45 4.51 20.40
N ASP A 394 9.03 4.47 21.59
CA ASP A 394 8.61 5.22 22.78
C ASP A 394 7.23 4.83 23.38
N SER A 395 6.50 3.89 22.79
CA SER A 395 5.21 3.47 23.35
C SER A 395 5.34 2.72 24.69
N ASP A 396 6.49 2.11 24.96
CA ASP A 396 6.81 1.47 26.24
C ASP A 396 7.01 2.45 27.41
N LYS A 397 7.07 3.76 27.12
CA LYS A 397 7.14 4.84 28.12
C LYS A 397 5.75 5.32 28.55
N LEU A 398 4.69 4.89 27.89
CA LEU A 398 3.32 5.36 28.07
C LEU A 398 2.52 4.44 28.99
N ALA A 399 1.67 5.02 29.84
CA ALA A 399 0.69 4.28 30.62
C ALA A 399 -0.57 3.96 29.80
N SER A 400 -1.38 2.99 30.26
CA SER A 400 -2.56 2.50 29.56
C SER A 400 -3.58 3.59 29.17
N ASP A 401 -3.72 4.63 29.99
CA ASP A 401 -4.65 5.76 29.78
C ASP A 401 -4.03 6.95 29.06
N ASP A 402 -2.73 6.93 28.80
CA ASP A 402 -2.05 7.99 28.07
C ASP A 402 -2.45 7.98 26.59
N ARG A 403 -2.41 9.18 25.96
CA ARG A 403 -2.57 9.33 24.53
C ARG A 403 -1.34 8.80 23.81
N ILE A 404 -1.57 8.21 22.61
CA ILE A 404 -0.48 7.63 21.83
C ILE A 404 0.34 8.66 21.02
N GLU A 405 0.05 9.95 21.15
CA GLU A 405 0.68 11.04 20.39
C GLU A 405 2.21 10.97 20.45
N GLU A 406 2.78 10.73 21.65
CA GLU A 406 4.23 10.66 21.84
C GLU A 406 4.89 9.47 21.12
N ALA A 407 4.17 8.40 20.85
CA ALA A 407 4.66 7.28 20.06
C ALA A 407 4.47 7.53 18.55
N ILE A 408 3.28 7.96 18.12
CA ILE A 408 2.98 8.10 16.69
C ILE A 408 3.65 9.31 16.01
N LYS A 409 4.19 10.28 16.79
CA LYS A 409 5.02 11.36 16.24
C LYS A 409 6.24 10.86 15.42
N HIS A 410 6.67 9.62 15.68
CA HIS A 410 7.75 8.96 14.95
C HIS A 410 7.28 8.30 13.64
N GLY A 411 5.99 8.16 13.43
CA GLY A 411 5.43 7.63 12.19
C GLY A 411 5.44 8.65 11.05
N THR A 412 5.11 8.20 9.83
CA THR A 412 5.11 9.05 8.64
C THR A 412 3.70 9.32 8.12
N LEU A 413 3.51 10.51 7.55
CA LEU A 413 2.31 10.95 6.83
C LEU A 413 2.65 10.99 5.33
N GLY A 414 2.06 10.09 4.54
CA GLY A 414 2.45 9.90 3.15
C GLY A 414 1.67 10.78 2.17
N VAL A 415 2.36 11.53 1.35
CA VAL A 415 1.81 12.20 0.17
C VAL A 415 2.18 11.39 -1.06
N GLY A 416 1.19 10.89 -1.78
CA GLY A 416 1.40 10.04 -2.95
C GLY A 416 0.89 10.65 -4.25
N PHE A 417 1.22 10.02 -5.36
CA PHE A 417 0.77 10.41 -6.69
C PHE A 417 0.68 9.22 -7.64
N ILE A 418 -0.14 9.35 -8.69
CA ILE A 418 -0.18 8.40 -9.81
C ILE A 418 -0.30 9.16 -11.13
N GLY A 419 0.00 8.47 -12.25
CA GLY A 419 -0.30 8.94 -13.59
C GLY A 419 0.67 9.98 -14.14
N LEU A 420 1.95 9.94 -13.78
CA LEU A 420 2.94 10.89 -14.33
C LEU A 420 2.99 10.81 -15.86
N ALA A 421 2.93 9.61 -16.44
CA ALA A 421 2.97 9.43 -17.88
C ALA A 421 1.78 10.13 -18.59
N GLU A 422 0.57 9.96 -18.07
CA GLU A 422 -0.64 10.58 -18.58
C GLU A 422 -0.65 12.11 -18.33
N THR A 423 -0.08 12.55 -17.21
CA THR A 423 0.12 13.97 -16.91
C THR A 423 0.98 14.65 -17.96
N LEU A 424 2.14 14.09 -18.25
CA LEU A 424 3.06 14.61 -19.27
C LEU A 424 2.44 14.54 -20.66
N THR A 425 1.73 13.46 -20.99
CA THR A 425 0.99 13.34 -22.25
C THR A 425 -0.08 14.43 -22.37
N SER A 426 -0.79 14.76 -21.29
CA SER A 426 -1.78 15.84 -21.29
C SER A 426 -1.14 17.21 -21.47
N LEU A 427 0.03 17.46 -20.87
CA LEU A 427 0.72 18.75 -20.94
C LEU A 427 1.48 18.95 -22.27
N LEU A 428 2.27 17.95 -22.70
CA LEU A 428 3.22 18.04 -23.80
C LEU A 428 2.80 17.25 -25.05
N GLY A 429 1.85 16.30 -24.92
CA GLY A 429 1.48 15.37 -26.00
C GLY A 429 2.32 14.08 -26.03
N CYS A 430 3.28 13.90 -25.12
CA CYS A 430 4.10 12.69 -25.00
C CYS A 430 4.51 12.45 -23.55
N HIS A 431 4.80 11.19 -23.19
CA HIS A 431 5.26 10.83 -21.85
C HIS A 431 6.80 10.78 -21.76
N HIS A 432 7.33 10.65 -20.56
CA HIS A 432 8.75 10.74 -20.23
C HIS A 432 9.67 9.72 -20.93
N ALA A 433 9.16 8.58 -21.42
CA ALA A 433 9.97 7.66 -22.22
C ALA A 433 10.00 8.01 -23.73
N GLN A 434 9.28 9.04 -24.17
CA GLN A 434 9.19 9.44 -25.58
C GLN A 434 10.00 10.69 -25.90
N SER A 435 10.38 11.48 -24.88
CA SER A 435 11.05 12.76 -25.08
C SER A 435 11.88 13.12 -23.85
N GLU A 436 13.09 13.63 -24.07
CA GLU A 436 13.96 14.17 -23.01
C GLU A 436 13.33 15.39 -22.31
N GLU A 437 12.58 16.22 -23.06
CA GLU A 437 11.82 17.34 -22.50
C GLU A 437 10.75 16.85 -21.54
N ALA A 438 10.02 15.80 -21.90
CA ALA A 438 9.01 15.19 -21.04
C ALA A 438 9.64 14.52 -19.80
N GLN A 439 10.79 13.85 -19.95
CA GLN A 439 11.54 13.31 -18.80
C GLN A 439 11.95 14.43 -17.83
N LYS A 440 12.50 15.51 -18.36
CA LYS A 440 12.92 16.66 -17.55
C LYS A 440 11.74 17.31 -16.83
N LEU A 441 10.65 17.57 -17.52
CA LEU A 441 9.43 18.11 -16.89
C LEU A 441 8.89 17.15 -15.82
N GLY A 442 8.96 15.84 -16.06
CA GLY A 442 8.58 14.83 -15.07
C GLY A 442 9.44 14.92 -13.81
N GLU A 443 10.77 15.03 -13.95
CA GLU A 443 11.67 15.20 -12.81
C GLU A 443 11.42 16.53 -12.09
N ASP A 444 11.14 17.62 -12.82
CA ASP A 444 10.83 18.93 -12.25
C ASP A 444 9.51 18.88 -11.44
N ILE A 445 8.47 18.22 -11.95
CA ILE A 445 7.18 18.05 -11.23
C ILE A 445 7.40 17.24 -9.93
N ILE A 446 8.08 16.10 -10.02
CA ILE A 446 8.28 15.21 -8.87
C ILE A 446 9.25 15.84 -7.86
N GLY A 447 10.27 16.56 -8.32
CA GLY A 447 11.16 17.35 -7.48
C GLY A 447 10.42 18.46 -6.73
N HIS A 448 9.57 19.22 -7.42
CA HIS A 448 8.72 20.24 -6.81
C HIS A 448 7.78 19.67 -5.73
N MET A 449 7.10 18.55 -6.02
CA MET A 449 6.27 17.86 -5.02
C MET A 449 7.09 17.44 -3.80
N ARG A 450 8.31 16.94 -4.01
CA ARG A 450 9.20 16.56 -2.91
C ARG A 450 9.57 17.75 -2.03
N GLU A 451 9.96 18.87 -2.60
CA GLU A 451 10.28 20.10 -1.86
C GLU A 451 9.08 20.60 -1.04
N LYS A 452 7.88 20.56 -1.63
CA LYS A 452 6.65 20.92 -0.91
C LYS A 452 6.35 19.99 0.26
N VAL A 453 6.54 18.68 0.08
CA VAL A 453 6.35 17.68 1.16
C VAL A 453 7.36 17.87 2.29
N ASP A 454 8.62 18.19 1.97
CA ASP A 454 9.62 18.51 2.98
C ASP A 454 9.23 19.78 3.79
N ALA A 455 8.71 20.81 3.12
CA ALA A 455 8.19 22.02 3.78
C ALA A 455 6.95 21.74 4.66
N MET A 456 6.11 20.74 4.33
CA MET A 456 5.01 20.30 5.22
C MET A 456 5.55 19.80 6.55
N SER A 457 6.66 19.07 6.52
CA SER A 457 7.33 18.55 7.72
C SER A 457 7.79 19.71 8.63
N ASP A 458 8.24 20.80 8.05
CA ASP A 458 8.65 22.00 8.83
C ASP A 458 7.44 22.70 9.48
N LYS A 459 6.32 22.78 8.76
CA LYS A 459 5.13 23.48 9.26
C LYS A 459 4.52 22.85 10.51
N TYR A 460 4.43 21.53 10.55
CA TYR A 460 3.78 20.80 11.65
C TYR A 460 4.75 20.07 12.58
N ASP A 461 6.05 20.09 12.25
CA ASP A 461 7.10 19.37 12.95
C ASP A 461 6.78 17.85 13.08
N LEU A 462 6.29 17.27 11.98
CA LEU A 462 5.94 15.86 11.82
C LEU A 462 6.68 15.26 10.61
N ASN A 463 6.74 13.94 10.53
CA ASN A 463 7.41 13.25 9.43
C ASN A 463 6.45 13.12 8.22
N TYR A 464 6.35 14.14 7.38
CA TYR A 464 5.74 13.97 6.06
C TYR A 464 6.71 13.24 5.14
N SER A 465 6.21 12.37 4.31
CA SER A 465 7.01 11.60 3.35
C SER A 465 6.34 11.58 1.97
N PHE A 466 7.15 11.52 0.93
CA PHE A 466 6.68 11.48 -0.45
C PHE A 466 6.79 10.05 -0.99
N ILE A 467 5.69 9.46 -1.43
CA ILE A 467 5.61 8.06 -1.85
C ILE A 467 5.15 7.93 -3.31
N ALA A 468 5.83 7.08 -4.06
CA ALA A 468 5.33 6.58 -5.33
C ALA A 468 4.19 5.60 -5.03
N THR A 469 2.93 6.04 -5.15
CA THR A 469 1.76 5.31 -4.65
C THR A 469 1.66 3.88 -5.20
N PRO A 470 1.44 2.86 -4.34
CA PRO A 470 0.93 1.57 -4.78
C PRO A 470 -0.55 1.75 -5.16
N ALA A 471 -0.81 1.89 -6.46
CA ALA A 471 -2.11 2.38 -6.91
C ALA A 471 -3.22 1.32 -6.78
N GLU A 472 -2.91 0.05 -7.04
CA GLU A 472 -3.92 -1.02 -7.03
C GLU A 472 -5.19 -0.60 -7.81
N GLY A 473 -6.38 -0.85 -7.30
CA GLY A 473 -7.64 -0.43 -7.92
C GLY A 473 -7.85 1.09 -8.03
N LEU A 474 -6.96 1.91 -7.43
CA LEU A 474 -7.05 3.36 -7.49
C LEU A 474 -6.82 3.92 -8.91
N SER A 475 -5.88 3.34 -9.66
CA SER A 475 -5.61 3.76 -11.04
C SER A 475 -6.83 3.63 -11.94
N GLY A 476 -7.59 2.54 -11.77
CA GLY A 476 -8.89 2.35 -12.45
C GLY A 476 -9.98 3.28 -11.92
N ARG A 477 -10.01 3.57 -10.61
CA ARG A 477 -10.98 4.51 -10.02
C ARG A 477 -10.84 5.91 -10.60
N PHE A 478 -9.64 6.47 -10.61
CA PHE A 478 -9.41 7.83 -11.08
C PHE A 478 -9.73 8.00 -12.57
N ILE A 479 -9.27 7.10 -13.42
CA ILE A 479 -9.53 7.20 -14.86
C ILE A 479 -11.03 7.07 -15.19
N ARG A 480 -11.78 6.22 -14.48
CA ARG A 480 -13.24 6.12 -14.66
C ARG A 480 -13.93 7.44 -14.32
N MET A 481 -13.51 8.11 -13.24
CA MET A 481 -14.06 9.40 -12.83
C MET A 481 -13.71 10.51 -13.83
N ASP A 482 -12.45 10.56 -14.27
CA ASP A 482 -11.99 11.57 -15.22
C ASP A 482 -12.64 11.38 -16.61
N ARG A 483 -12.77 10.13 -17.05
CA ARG A 483 -13.50 9.83 -18.31
C ARG A 483 -14.96 10.25 -18.25
N LYS A 484 -15.61 10.08 -17.11
CA LYS A 484 -17.01 10.51 -16.91
C LYS A 484 -17.15 12.03 -16.98
N GLU A 485 -16.17 12.77 -16.46
CA GLU A 485 -16.21 14.23 -16.34
C GLU A 485 -15.68 14.94 -17.61
N TYR A 486 -14.58 14.44 -18.19
CA TYR A 486 -13.86 15.08 -19.30
C TYR A 486 -13.96 14.32 -20.63
N GLY A 487 -14.57 13.15 -20.66
CA GLY A 487 -14.63 12.30 -21.84
C GLY A 487 -13.36 11.51 -22.11
N ILE A 488 -13.26 10.95 -23.32
CA ILE A 488 -12.10 10.19 -23.78
C ILE A 488 -11.08 11.17 -24.37
N ILE A 489 -9.90 11.24 -23.74
CA ILE A 489 -8.76 12.04 -24.18
C ILE A 489 -7.67 11.05 -24.63
N PRO A 490 -7.26 11.05 -25.94
CA PRO A 490 -6.26 10.13 -26.46
C PRO A 490 -4.93 10.18 -25.69
N GLY A 491 -4.42 9.01 -25.32
CA GLY A 491 -3.19 8.84 -24.54
C GLY A 491 -3.31 9.21 -23.05
N VAL A 492 -4.47 9.69 -22.60
CA VAL A 492 -4.70 10.10 -21.20
C VAL A 492 -5.83 9.27 -20.59
N THR A 493 -7.09 9.40 -21.07
CA THR A 493 -8.24 8.71 -20.46
C THR A 493 -8.80 7.58 -21.33
N ASP A 494 -8.15 7.21 -22.41
CA ASP A 494 -8.57 6.16 -23.36
C ASP A 494 -8.20 4.73 -22.93
N LYS A 495 -7.44 4.56 -21.85
CA LYS A 495 -7.01 3.29 -21.29
C LYS A 495 -7.94 2.81 -20.15
N ALA A 496 -7.75 1.60 -19.66
CA ALA A 496 -8.50 1.06 -18.53
C ALA A 496 -8.07 1.65 -17.18
N TYR A 497 -6.81 2.07 -17.06
CA TYR A 497 -6.19 2.57 -15.83
C TYR A 497 -5.15 3.66 -16.13
N TYR A 498 -4.82 4.49 -15.14
CA TYR A 498 -3.66 5.37 -15.17
C TYR A 498 -2.39 4.60 -14.81
N THR A 499 -1.29 4.96 -15.44
CA THR A 499 0.02 4.37 -15.12
C THR A 499 0.38 4.64 -13.65
N ASN A 500 0.90 3.62 -13.00
CA ASN A 500 1.26 3.67 -11.58
C ASN A 500 2.42 4.65 -11.36
N SER A 501 2.27 5.58 -10.42
CA SER A 501 3.26 6.58 -10.00
C SER A 501 4.06 7.21 -11.16
N PHE A 502 5.38 6.99 -11.20
CA PHE A 502 6.31 7.51 -12.21
C PHE A 502 6.69 6.48 -13.29
N HIS A 503 6.06 5.31 -13.31
CA HIS A 503 6.47 4.23 -14.20
C HIS A 503 6.28 4.60 -15.68
N VAL A 504 7.13 4.03 -16.52
CA VAL A 504 6.89 4.01 -17.96
C VAL A 504 5.69 3.10 -18.21
N PRO A 505 4.72 3.51 -19.08
CA PRO A 505 3.56 2.67 -19.38
C PRO A 505 3.98 1.27 -19.83
N VAL A 506 3.40 0.23 -19.24
CA VAL A 506 3.78 -1.19 -19.49
C VAL A 506 3.65 -1.56 -20.98
N SER A 507 2.68 -0.99 -21.68
CA SER A 507 2.47 -1.22 -23.12
C SER A 507 3.49 -0.52 -24.02
N TYR A 508 4.35 0.36 -23.49
CA TYR A 508 5.33 1.08 -24.29
C TYR A 508 6.55 0.20 -24.57
N PRO A 509 6.92 0.00 -25.84
CA PRO A 509 8.08 -0.83 -26.20
C PRO A 509 9.39 -0.13 -25.82
N ILE A 510 10.02 -0.60 -24.76
CA ILE A 510 11.30 -0.06 -24.25
C ILE A 510 12.16 -1.21 -23.73
N SER A 511 13.47 -1.08 -23.81
CA SER A 511 14.38 -2.05 -23.21
C SER A 511 14.37 -1.92 -21.69
N ALA A 512 14.59 -3.03 -20.97
CA ALA A 512 14.72 -3.04 -19.52
C ALA A 512 15.77 -2.02 -19.02
N PHE A 513 16.90 -1.94 -19.71
CA PHE A 513 18.01 -1.04 -19.36
C PHE A 513 17.61 0.44 -19.48
N GLU A 514 16.93 0.81 -20.57
CA GLU A 514 16.47 2.18 -20.78
C GLU A 514 15.33 2.55 -19.82
N LYS A 515 14.39 1.64 -19.59
CA LYS A 515 13.31 1.83 -18.60
C LYS A 515 13.88 2.14 -17.21
N MET A 516 14.87 1.38 -16.75
CA MET A 516 15.48 1.60 -15.44
C MET A 516 16.27 2.89 -15.35
N ARG A 517 16.94 3.30 -16.43
CA ARG A 517 17.61 4.61 -16.50
C ARG A 517 16.61 5.77 -16.30
N LEU A 518 15.45 5.68 -16.91
CA LEU A 518 14.39 6.70 -16.78
C LEU A 518 13.74 6.67 -15.40
N GLU A 519 13.33 5.50 -14.92
CA GLU A 519 12.61 5.37 -13.64
C GLU A 519 13.51 5.63 -12.43
N GLY A 520 14.79 5.23 -12.49
CA GLY A 520 15.76 5.42 -11.40
C GLY A 520 15.94 6.89 -11.00
N ALA A 521 15.80 7.81 -11.95
CA ALA A 521 15.87 9.25 -11.69
C ALA A 521 14.86 9.75 -10.65
N TYR A 522 13.72 9.04 -10.48
CA TYR A 522 12.66 9.43 -9.56
C TYR A 522 12.80 8.83 -8.15
N HIS A 523 13.58 7.75 -7.97
CA HIS A 523 13.70 7.06 -6.68
C HIS A 523 14.23 7.96 -5.56
N LYS A 524 15.20 8.82 -5.86
CA LYS A 524 15.79 9.77 -4.89
C LYS A 524 14.77 10.77 -4.32
N PHE A 525 13.72 11.09 -5.06
CA PHE A 525 12.69 12.02 -4.62
C PHE A 525 11.65 11.35 -3.70
N THR A 526 11.39 10.06 -3.88
CA THR A 526 10.30 9.33 -3.20
C THR A 526 10.79 8.66 -1.92
N ASN A 527 11.09 9.48 -0.91
CA ASN A 527 11.65 9.04 0.38
C ASN A 527 10.68 8.19 1.23
N GLY A 528 9.38 8.25 0.97
CA GLY A 528 8.35 7.44 1.61
C GLY A 528 8.21 6.05 1.01
N GLY A 529 8.85 5.81 -0.12
CA GLY A 529 8.89 4.50 -0.78
C GLY A 529 8.62 4.53 -2.27
N HIS A 530 9.13 3.52 -2.94
CA HIS A 530 9.07 3.31 -4.38
C HIS A 530 9.37 1.84 -4.70
N ILE A 531 9.09 1.42 -5.92
CA ILE A 531 9.58 0.18 -6.50
C ILE A 531 9.63 0.32 -8.02
N SER A 532 10.59 -0.29 -8.68
CA SER A 532 10.60 -0.46 -10.14
C SER A 532 10.70 -1.94 -10.51
N TYR A 533 10.01 -2.31 -11.57
CA TYR A 533 9.99 -3.69 -12.07
C TYR A 533 10.56 -3.79 -13.48
N VAL A 534 11.25 -4.91 -13.73
CA VAL A 534 11.57 -5.36 -15.08
C VAL A 534 10.71 -6.58 -15.41
N GLU A 535 10.00 -6.50 -16.51
CA GLU A 535 9.12 -7.54 -17.02
C GLU A 535 9.88 -8.42 -18.00
N PHE A 536 10.02 -9.72 -17.67
CA PHE A 536 10.53 -10.75 -18.57
C PHE A 536 9.36 -11.40 -19.33
N ALA A 537 9.56 -11.74 -20.59
CA ALA A 537 8.53 -12.40 -21.41
C ALA A 537 8.16 -13.82 -20.91
N SER A 538 9.05 -14.44 -20.15
CA SER A 538 8.87 -15.75 -19.51
C SER A 538 9.77 -15.85 -18.28
N SER A 539 9.56 -16.85 -17.44
CA SER A 539 10.43 -17.10 -16.28
C SER A 539 11.90 -17.21 -16.67
N PRO A 540 12.80 -16.43 -16.06
CA PRO A 540 14.23 -16.43 -16.39
C PRO A 540 15.04 -17.51 -15.67
N VAL A 541 14.43 -18.62 -15.22
CA VAL A 541 15.12 -19.69 -14.45
C VAL A 541 16.31 -20.31 -15.19
N HIS A 542 16.31 -20.28 -16.53
CA HIS A 542 17.41 -20.81 -17.35
C HIS A 542 18.47 -19.77 -17.72
N ASN A 543 18.31 -18.51 -17.28
CA ASN A 543 19.26 -17.43 -17.53
C ASN A 543 19.39 -16.50 -16.32
N LEU A 544 19.89 -17.05 -15.22
CA LEU A 544 20.10 -16.30 -13.97
C LEU A 544 21.12 -15.17 -14.11
N GLY A 545 22.08 -15.31 -15.04
CA GLY A 545 23.03 -14.26 -15.35
C GLY A 545 22.36 -12.99 -15.87
N ALA A 546 21.36 -13.12 -16.73
CA ALA A 546 20.60 -11.96 -17.20
C ALA A 546 19.82 -11.27 -16.06
N VAL A 547 19.32 -12.03 -15.09
CA VAL A 547 18.67 -11.44 -13.90
C VAL A 547 19.69 -10.67 -13.06
N GLU A 548 20.88 -11.23 -12.84
CA GLU A 548 21.94 -10.55 -12.11
C GLU A 548 22.38 -9.26 -12.83
N ASP A 549 22.57 -9.30 -14.16
CA ASP A 549 22.92 -8.12 -14.95
C ASP A 549 21.88 -7.02 -14.86
N VAL A 550 20.60 -7.38 -14.92
CA VAL A 550 19.49 -6.42 -14.74
C VAL A 550 19.51 -5.83 -13.33
N LEU A 551 19.67 -6.63 -12.27
CA LEU A 551 19.72 -6.13 -10.89
C LEU A 551 20.93 -5.20 -10.65
N ARG A 552 22.10 -5.51 -11.23
CA ARG A 552 23.28 -4.64 -11.16
C ARG A 552 23.04 -3.31 -11.89
N HIS A 553 22.44 -3.36 -13.06
CA HIS A 553 22.06 -2.15 -13.79
C HIS A 553 21.05 -1.29 -13.02
N MET A 554 20.05 -1.91 -12.37
CA MET A 554 19.11 -1.20 -11.51
C MET A 554 19.82 -0.44 -10.37
N LEU A 555 20.81 -1.06 -9.74
CA LEU A 555 21.64 -0.38 -8.73
C LEU A 555 22.44 0.78 -9.34
N GLU A 556 23.03 0.60 -10.53
CA GLU A 556 23.77 1.66 -11.25
C GLU A 556 22.86 2.84 -11.62
N CYS A 557 21.59 2.57 -11.88
CA CYS A 557 20.56 3.60 -12.12
C CYS A 557 20.00 4.22 -10.84
N ASP A 558 20.58 3.95 -9.68
CA ASP A 558 20.13 4.45 -8.37
C ASP A 558 18.72 4.00 -7.97
N CYS A 559 18.24 2.86 -8.47
CA CYS A 559 16.97 2.27 -8.06
C CYS A 559 17.10 1.64 -6.67
N GLY A 560 16.34 2.11 -5.68
CA GLY A 560 16.49 1.69 -4.27
C GLY A 560 15.79 0.40 -3.91
N TYR A 561 14.63 0.13 -4.54
CA TYR A 561 13.84 -1.07 -4.32
C TYR A 561 13.27 -1.55 -5.65
N VAL A 562 13.46 -2.81 -5.95
CA VAL A 562 13.23 -3.36 -7.29
C VAL A 562 12.69 -4.79 -7.25
N GLY A 563 12.02 -5.17 -8.32
CA GLY A 563 11.58 -6.54 -8.54
C GLY A 563 11.70 -6.96 -10.00
N ILE A 564 11.56 -8.25 -10.22
CA ILE A 564 11.41 -8.83 -11.56
C ILE A 564 10.03 -9.46 -11.68
N ASN A 565 9.42 -9.30 -12.84
CA ASN A 565 8.12 -9.87 -13.17
C ASN A 565 8.22 -10.77 -14.40
N PHE A 566 7.38 -11.79 -14.43
CA PHE A 566 7.14 -12.64 -15.58
C PHE A 566 5.76 -13.30 -15.44
N PRO A 567 5.15 -13.77 -16.55
CA PRO A 567 3.86 -14.44 -16.50
C PRO A 567 3.87 -15.69 -15.62
N ILE A 568 2.83 -15.85 -14.79
CA ILE A 568 2.55 -17.05 -14.00
C ILE A 568 1.22 -17.61 -14.43
N ASP A 569 1.18 -18.94 -14.67
CA ASP A 569 -0.01 -19.65 -15.07
C ASP A 569 -0.93 -19.94 -13.86
N TYR A 570 -2.23 -19.98 -14.13
CA TYR A 570 -3.26 -20.33 -13.18
C TYR A 570 -4.19 -21.39 -13.76
N CYS A 571 -4.43 -22.44 -13.02
CA CYS A 571 -5.42 -23.45 -13.39
C CYS A 571 -6.79 -23.11 -12.78
N GLU A 572 -7.76 -22.80 -13.62
CA GLU A 572 -9.14 -22.46 -13.18
C GLU A 572 -9.85 -23.62 -12.46
N GLU A 573 -9.50 -24.87 -12.79
CA GLU A 573 -10.16 -26.04 -12.24
C GLU A 573 -9.74 -26.38 -10.80
N CYS A 574 -8.44 -26.37 -10.53
CA CYS A 574 -7.91 -26.75 -9.21
C CYS A 574 -7.27 -25.61 -8.43
N GLY A 575 -7.18 -24.40 -9.01
CA GLY A 575 -6.58 -23.23 -8.38
C GLY A 575 -5.05 -23.25 -8.30
N TYR A 576 -4.36 -24.20 -8.97
CA TYR A 576 -2.91 -24.24 -9.00
C TYR A 576 -2.34 -22.96 -9.61
N THR A 577 -1.33 -22.38 -8.98
CA THR A 577 -0.62 -21.20 -9.45
C THR A 577 0.88 -21.48 -9.52
N GLY A 578 1.48 -21.30 -10.69
CA GLY A 578 2.91 -21.55 -10.88
C GLY A 578 3.31 -21.47 -12.34
N ILE A 579 4.57 -21.80 -12.65
CA ILE A 579 5.05 -21.93 -14.02
C ILE A 579 4.59 -23.28 -14.54
N ILE A 580 3.84 -23.30 -15.65
CA ILE A 580 3.36 -24.50 -16.30
C ILE A 580 3.94 -24.56 -17.73
N ASP A 581 4.93 -25.40 -17.91
CA ASP A 581 5.63 -25.57 -19.20
C ASP A 581 4.91 -26.52 -20.16
N SER A 582 3.72 -27.03 -19.78
CA SER A 582 2.92 -27.96 -20.57
C SER A 582 1.52 -27.42 -20.86
N ASP A 583 0.79 -28.09 -21.75
CA ASP A 583 -0.63 -27.77 -21.98
C ASP A 583 -1.55 -28.35 -20.90
N TYR A 584 -0.99 -29.04 -19.91
CA TYR A 584 -1.73 -29.71 -18.84
C TYR A 584 -1.31 -29.21 -17.47
N CYS A 585 -2.27 -29.04 -16.58
CA CYS A 585 -2.02 -28.68 -15.20
C CYS A 585 -1.24 -29.81 -14.48
N PRO A 586 -0.14 -29.50 -13.77
CA PRO A 586 0.67 -30.53 -13.08
C PRO A 586 -0.04 -31.16 -11.87
N VAL A 587 -1.18 -30.60 -11.43
CA VAL A 587 -1.92 -31.07 -10.25
C VAL A 587 -3.17 -31.86 -10.62
N CYS A 588 -3.99 -31.36 -11.54
CA CYS A 588 -5.24 -32.01 -11.92
C CYS A 588 -5.22 -32.66 -13.31
N GLU A 589 -4.11 -32.54 -14.04
CA GLU A 589 -3.88 -33.11 -15.37
C GLU A 589 -4.86 -32.64 -16.46
N ARG A 590 -5.70 -31.63 -16.17
CA ARG A 590 -6.62 -31.07 -17.16
C ARG A 590 -5.90 -30.13 -18.11
N THR A 591 -6.40 -30.07 -19.34
CA THR A 591 -5.92 -29.13 -20.36
C THR A 591 -6.19 -27.71 -19.91
N LEU A 592 -5.18 -26.86 -19.99
CA LEU A 592 -5.30 -25.43 -19.68
C LEU A 592 -5.96 -24.72 -20.87
N THR A 593 -7.16 -24.21 -20.68
CA THR A 593 -7.91 -23.47 -21.70
C THR A 593 -7.39 -22.06 -21.93
N GLN A 594 -6.73 -21.48 -20.93
CA GLN A 594 -6.05 -20.19 -21.02
C GLN A 594 -4.84 -20.16 -20.08
N LYS A 595 -3.71 -19.66 -20.56
CA LYS A 595 -2.58 -19.28 -19.74
C LYS A 595 -2.81 -17.83 -19.29
N TYR A 596 -3.22 -17.62 -18.05
CA TYR A 596 -3.40 -16.28 -17.49
C TYR A 596 -2.09 -15.80 -16.91
N CYS A 597 -1.63 -14.65 -17.43
CA CYS A 597 -0.66 -13.83 -16.74
C CYS A 597 -1.39 -13.18 -15.54
N ARG A 598 -1.17 -13.65 -14.31
CA ARG A 598 -1.46 -12.86 -13.14
C ARG A 598 -0.39 -11.78 -13.04
N GLU A 599 -0.76 -10.59 -13.40
CA GLU A 599 0.00 -9.41 -13.01
C GLU A 599 0.04 -9.41 -11.48
N THR A 600 1.24 -9.31 -10.93
CA THR A 600 1.41 -9.19 -9.48
C THR A 600 0.68 -7.95 -8.99
N CYS A 601 0.21 -7.94 -7.73
CA CYS A 601 -0.55 -6.86 -7.08
C CYS A 601 0.05 -5.44 -7.21
N CYS A 602 1.14 -5.29 -7.94
CA CYS A 602 1.89 -4.05 -8.08
C CYS A 602 1.86 -3.45 -9.50
N THR A 603 1.26 -4.11 -10.47
CA THR A 603 1.24 -3.66 -11.88
C THR A 603 -0.13 -3.11 -12.33
N GLU A 604 -1.19 -3.29 -11.56
CA GLU A 604 -2.50 -2.66 -11.82
C GLU A 604 -2.79 -1.45 -10.96
#